data_acb47e71daa477e4b89f4065e5221913
#
_entry.id   acb47e71daa477e4b89f4065e5221913
#
_cell.length_a   1.000
_cell.length_b   1.000
_cell.length_c   1.000
_cell.angle_alpha   90.00
_cell.angle_beta   90.00
_cell.angle_gamma   90.00
#
_symmetry.space_group_name_H-M   'P 1'
#
loop_
_entity.id
_entity.type
_entity.pdbx_description
1 polymer ?
#
loop_
_entity_poly.entity_id
_entity_poly.type
_entity_poly.pdbx_seq_one_letter_code
_entity_poly.pdbx_strand_id
1 'polypeptide(L)'
;SALAALTRTNEPEDEDLSAIIPDVTFEVGGDSISADFDGESFNGYTFKTTLIRQSRTWNFNLSYQDYSPGFRADNSAIFSNDGRILHTQQTYNVHYDDHKQLNFIRPGLYLWRKYDYAGDVKDTGVRPTMLIAFQHQTFLNLGGFLYNQEKFGGVKFDDARTVWGYLGTSAFERVGGGIFVNRGEAINRFGVLGSEHNPLELVPTFEINGNLRWRPTDQLRTEFSFDSTRLRTAGTDKLIVRQRILRQSLQYQFSPELFVRLIGEIDNTRRALDVDEYNSSQNFSLEPLLSYKLNPFTVFYLGGTI
;
A
#
# COMPACT_ATOMS: atom_id res chain seq x y z
N SER A 1 23.49 -9.27 0.17
CA SER A 1 23.66 -8.44 -1.03
C SER A 1 23.93 -7.00 -0.64
N ALA A 2 24.69 -6.29 -1.45
CA ALA A 2 24.92 -4.85 -1.31
C ALA A 2 24.79 -4.20 -2.69
N LEU A 3 24.26 -2.99 -2.74
CA LEU A 3 24.11 -2.15 -3.92
C LEU A 3 24.48 -0.72 -3.54
N ALA A 4 25.21 -0.04 -4.42
CA ALA A 4 25.47 1.40 -4.30
C ALA A 4 25.29 2.06 -5.67
N ALA A 5 24.79 3.28 -5.68
CA ALA A 5 24.69 4.09 -6.88
C ALA A 5 25.01 5.55 -6.55
N LEU A 6 25.60 6.23 -7.53
CA LEU A 6 25.89 7.68 -7.50
C LEU A 6 25.05 8.34 -8.59
N THR A 7 24.53 9.50 -8.30
CA THR A 7 23.82 10.34 -9.26
C THR A 7 24.44 11.73 -9.31
N ARG A 8 24.42 12.34 -10.48
CA ARG A 8 24.66 13.75 -10.69
C ARG A 8 23.44 14.31 -11.39
N THR A 9 22.81 15.28 -10.78
CA THR A 9 21.67 16.01 -11.34
C THR A 9 22.15 17.37 -11.80
N ASN A 10 21.79 17.76 -13.01
CA ASN A 10 21.88 19.13 -13.50
C ASN A 10 20.45 19.53 -13.81
N GLU A 11 19.90 20.42 -13.05
CA GLU A 11 18.55 20.93 -13.29
C GLU A 11 18.58 21.94 -14.45
N PRO A 12 17.59 21.91 -15.36
CA PRO A 12 17.42 22.98 -16.32
C PRO A 12 16.97 24.24 -15.59
N GLU A 13 17.31 25.39 -16.12
CA GLU A 13 16.75 26.67 -15.69
C GLU A 13 15.39 26.85 -16.40
N ASP A 14 14.29 26.84 -15.64
CA ASP A 14 12.92 26.95 -16.14
C ASP A 14 12.07 27.80 -15.20
N GLU A 15 11.94 29.08 -15.53
CA GLU A 15 11.23 30.07 -14.70
C GLU A 15 9.73 29.71 -14.51
N ASP A 16 9.09 29.06 -15.48
CA ASP A 16 7.68 28.70 -15.40
C ASP A 16 7.47 27.53 -14.42
N LEU A 17 8.37 26.57 -14.41
CA LEU A 17 8.34 25.45 -13.46
C LEU A 17 8.75 25.90 -12.06
N SER A 18 9.79 26.72 -11.95
CA SER A 18 10.27 27.28 -10.68
C SER A 18 9.17 28.08 -9.95
N ALA A 19 8.30 28.77 -10.68
CA ALA A 19 7.18 29.51 -10.09
C ALA A 19 6.05 28.63 -9.54
N ILE A 20 5.96 27.36 -9.93
CA ILE A 20 4.86 26.44 -9.58
C ILE A 20 5.29 25.45 -8.50
N ILE A 21 6.56 25.07 -8.47
CA ILE A 21 7.10 24.08 -7.54
C ILE A 21 7.39 24.75 -6.19
N PRO A 22 6.94 24.19 -5.06
CA PRO A 22 7.27 24.73 -3.76
C PRO A 22 8.80 24.74 -3.55
N ASP A 23 9.33 25.83 -3.06
CA ASP A 23 10.73 25.97 -2.64
C ASP A 23 11.03 24.98 -1.49
N VAL A 24 11.47 23.78 -1.84
CA VAL A 24 11.88 22.74 -0.90
C VAL A 24 13.39 22.65 -0.92
N THR A 25 14.01 23.33 0.02
CA THR A 25 15.47 23.31 0.19
C THR A 25 15.92 22.08 1.00
N PHE A 26 17.11 21.58 0.66
CA PHE A 26 17.78 20.50 1.38
C PHE A 26 19.31 20.74 1.39
N GLU A 27 19.96 20.27 2.45
CA GLU A 27 21.41 20.44 2.62
C GLU A 27 22.19 19.31 1.94
N VAL A 28 23.10 19.65 1.03
CA VAL A 28 24.00 18.71 0.37
C VAL A 28 25.43 19.20 0.46
N GLY A 29 26.27 18.49 1.20
CA GLY A 29 27.69 18.81 1.32
C GLY A 29 28.01 20.15 1.98
N GLY A 30 27.04 20.78 2.62
CA GLY A 30 27.17 22.13 3.25
C GLY A 30 26.57 23.25 2.41
N ASP A 31 26.09 22.94 1.20
CA ASP A 31 25.34 23.86 0.35
C ASP A 31 23.84 23.60 0.49
N SER A 32 23.05 24.65 0.61
CA SER A 32 21.59 24.59 0.53
C SER A 32 21.21 24.62 -0.93
N ILE A 33 20.56 23.56 -1.40
CA ILE A 33 20.07 23.42 -2.78
C ILE A 33 18.56 23.22 -2.77
N SER A 34 17.92 23.59 -3.85
CA SER A 34 16.48 23.45 -4.03
C SER A 34 16.17 22.37 -5.08
N ALA A 35 14.92 22.11 -5.32
CA ALA A 35 14.45 21.21 -6.37
C ALA A 35 13.49 21.95 -7.30
N ASP A 36 13.73 23.24 -7.54
CA ASP A 36 12.81 24.16 -8.17
C ASP A 36 13.16 24.53 -9.62
N PHE A 37 14.12 23.83 -10.24
CA PHE A 37 14.54 24.03 -11.65
C PHE A 37 15.19 25.41 -11.89
N ASP A 38 16.00 25.85 -10.95
CA ASP A 38 16.76 27.11 -11.01
C ASP A 38 18.13 26.98 -11.69
N GLY A 39 18.45 25.82 -12.26
CA GLY A 39 19.72 25.54 -12.94
C GLY A 39 20.82 24.96 -12.04
N GLU A 40 20.52 24.59 -10.84
CA GLU A 40 21.46 24.01 -9.89
C GLU A 40 22.02 22.66 -10.33
N SER A 41 23.20 22.33 -9.83
CA SER A 41 23.85 21.02 -10.05
C SER A 41 24.26 20.42 -8.72
N PHE A 42 23.82 19.20 -8.47
CA PHE A 42 24.15 18.51 -7.23
C PHE A 42 24.41 17.03 -7.42
N ASN A 43 25.09 16.43 -6.44
CA ASN A 43 25.42 15.02 -6.43
C ASN A 43 24.61 14.30 -5.34
N GLY A 44 24.25 13.08 -5.64
CA GLY A 44 23.59 12.20 -4.67
C GLY A 44 24.13 10.79 -4.70
N TYR A 45 23.88 10.06 -3.64
CA TYR A 45 24.22 8.66 -3.56
C TYR A 45 23.11 7.86 -2.87
N THR A 46 23.09 6.58 -3.17
CA THR A 46 22.31 5.60 -2.42
C THR A 46 23.18 4.38 -2.10
N PHE A 47 22.92 3.83 -0.93
CA PHE A 47 23.52 2.58 -0.50
C PHE A 47 22.45 1.68 0.09
N LYS A 48 22.44 0.41 -0.30
CA LYS A 48 21.56 -0.60 0.27
C LYS A 48 22.36 -1.87 0.55
N THR A 49 22.20 -2.38 1.76
CA THR A 49 22.72 -3.70 2.12
C THR A 49 21.62 -4.54 2.74
N THR A 50 21.64 -5.84 2.46
CA THR A 50 20.64 -6.75 2.97
C THR A 50 21.29 -8.07 3.35
N LEU A 51 21.03 -8.51 4.58
CA LEU A 51 21.38 -9.82 5.11
C LEU A 51 20.11 -10.66 5.27
N ILE A 52 20.03 -11.77 4.58
CA ILE A 52 18.87 -12.64 4.56
C ILE A 52 19.29 -14.04 5.03
N ARG A 53 18.52 -14.59 5.94
CA ARG A 53 18.55 -16.02 6.28
C ARG A 53 17.20 -16.63 5.92
N GLN A 54 17.24 -17.74 5.18
CA GLN A 54 16.07 -18.55 4.87
C GLN A 54 16.33 -19.98 5.36
N SER A 55 15.46 -20.48 6.21
CA SER A 55 15.53 -21.83 6.74
C SER A 55 14.12 -22.37 6.98
N ARG A 56 14.00 -23.65 7.30
CA ARG A 56 12.68 -24.26 7.62
C ARG A 56 12.01 -23.59 8.83
N THR A 57 12.79 -23.19 9.83
CA THR A 57 12.27 -22.71 11.12
C THR A 57 12.41 -21.20 11.26
N TRP A 58 13.64 -20.68 11.34
CA TRP A 58 13.88 -19.27 11.61
C TRP A 58 14.38 -18.55 10.38
N ASN A 59 13.65 -17.52 9.96
CA ASN A 59 13.97 -16.69 8.83
C ASN A 59 14.10 -15.24 9.29
N PHE A 60 15.08 -14.53 8.75
CA PHE A 60 15.20 -13.11 8.96
C PHE A 60 15.68 -12.38 7.72
N ASN A 61 15.27 -11.12 7.65
CA ASN A 61 15.77 -10.11 6.74
C ASN A 61 16.20 -8.90 7.56
N LEU A 62 17.46 -8.50 7.47
CA LEU A 62 17.99 -7.26 8.02
C LEU A 62 18.45 -6.40 6.85
N SER A 63 17.92 -5.20 6.71
CA SER A 63 18.24 -4.31 5.61
C SER A 63 18.53 -2.90 6.13
N TYR A 64 19.60 -2.32 5.60
CA TYR A 64 19.93 -0.91 5.72
C TYR A 64 19.86 -0.26 4.36
N GLN A 65 19.23 0.91 4.28
CA GLN A 65 19.12 1.71 3.08
C GLN A 65 19.45 3.16 3.42
N ASP A 66 20.21 3.79 2.54
CA ASP A 66 20.65 5.17 2.66
C ASP A 66 20.38 5.88 1.34
N TYR A 67 19.62 6.95 1.38
CA TYR A 67 19.30 7.83 0.27
C TYR A 67 19.70 9.25 0.65
N SER A 68 20.79 9.75 0.08
CA SER A 68 21.23 11.12 0.36
C SER A 68 20.18 12.15 -0.14
N PRO A 69 20.14 13.36 0.42
CA PRO A 69 19.20 14.39 -0.01
C PRO A 69 19.26 14.68 -1.51
N GLY A 70 20.44 14.75 -2.08
CA GLY A 70 20.66 15.01 -3.51
C GLY A 70 20.50 13.77 -4.41
N PHE A 71 20.11 12.59 -3.90
CA PHE A 71 19.93 11.42 -4.74
C PHE A 71 18.66 11.54 -5.59
N ARG A 72 18.80 11.42 -6.91
CA ARG A 72 17.72 11.40 -7.88
C ARG A 72 17.76 10.13 -8.70
N ALA A 73 16.60 9.58 -8.99
CA ALA A 73 16.43 8.40 -9.85
C ALA A 73 15.13 8.54 -10.63
N ASP A 74 15.15 9.38 -11.67
CA ASP A 74 13.98 9.80 -12.43
C ASP A 74 13.23 8.63 -13.11
N ASN A 75 13.93 7.53 -13.38
CA ASN A 75 13.35 6.30 -13.94
C ASN A 75 13.00 5.23 -12.89
N SER A 76 12.95 5.59 -11.62
CA SER A 76 12.71 4.65 -10.51
C SER A 76 11.64 5.20 -9.57
N ALA A 77 10.87 4.30 -8.97
CA ALA A 77 9.85 4.64 -7.99
C ALA A 77 10.48 4.94 -6.60
N ILE A 78 11.40 5.91 -6.53
CA ILE A 78 11.92 6.41 -5.26
C ILE A 78 11.07 7.61 -4.85
N PHE A 79 10.18 7.38 -3.90
CA PHE A 79 9.21 8.39 -3.44
C PHE A 79 9.78 9.36 -2.40
N SER A 80 10.98 9.13 -1.88
CA SER A 80 11.58 9.96 -0.83
C SER A 80 13.08 9.71 -0.74
N ASN A 81 13.86 10.72 -0.97
CA ASN A 81 15.28 10.82 -0.61
C ASN A 81 15.42 11.36 0.83
N ASP A 82 16.60 11.82 1.23
CA ASP A 82 16.88 12.31 2.56
C ASP A 82 16.45 11.31 3.65
N GLY A 83 17.01 10.11 3.59
CA GLY A 83 16.61 9.08 4.55
C GLY A 83 17.57 7.92 4.71
N ARG A 84 17.80 7.57 5.96
CA ARG A 84 18.51 6.35 6.38
C ARG A 84 17.52 5.42 7.05
N ILE A 85 17.32 4.23 6.51
CA ILE A 85 16.32 3.27 6.97
C ILE A 85 17.01 2.00 7.41
N LEU A 86 16.83 1.64 8.66
CA LEU A 86 17.17 0.32 9.18
C LEU A 86 15.89 -0.45 9.45
N HIS A 87 15.74 -1.61 8.87
CA HIS A 87 14.61 -2.49 9.20
C HIS A 87 15.02 -3.94 9.32
N THR A 88 14.28 -4.68 10.12
CA THR A 88 14.40 -6.12 10.24
C THR A 88 13.04 -6.79 10.30
N GLN A 89 12.94 -7.92 9.62
CA GLN A 89 11.80 -8.82 9.72
C GLN A 89 12.30 -10.17 10.22
N GLN A 90 11.69 -10.63 11.29
CA GLN A 90 11.97 -11.92 11.91
C GLN A 90 10.73 -12.79 11.83
N THR A 91 10.86 -14.05 11.45
CA THR A 91 9.76 -15.01 11.48
C THR A 91 10.24 -16.37 11.96
N TYR A 92 9.40 -17.07 12.72
CA TYR A 92 9.68 -18.40 13.21
C TYR A 92 8.55 -19.34 12.81
N ASN A 93 8.87 -20.42 12.10
CA ASN A 93 7.87 -21.41 11.67
C ASN A 93 7.82 -22.58 12.65
N VAL A 94 6.67 -22.81 13.23
CA VAL A 94 6.32 -24.02 13.99
C VAL A 94 5.50 -24.91 13.07
N HIS A 95 6.09 -26.01 12.58
CA HIS A 95 5.44 -26.95 11.68
C HIS A 95 4.68 -28.02 12.44
N TYR A 96 3.56 -28.45 11.89
CA TYR A 96 2.66 -29.49 12.43
C TYR A 96 2.45 -30.56 11.38
N ASP A 97 3.51 -31.32 11.06
CA ASP A 97 3.54 -32.26 9.93
C ASP A 97 2.47 -33.36 10.02
N ASP A 98 2.10 -33.78 11.22
CA ASP A 98 1.10 -34.85 11.45
C ASP A 98 -0.26 -34.35 11.95
N HIS A 99 -0.48 -33.03 11.98
CA HIS A 99 -1.73 -32.47 12.50
C HIS A 99 -2.81 -32.42 11.42
N LYS A 100 -4.04 -32.87 11.74
CA LYS A 100 -5.15 -32.99 10.77
C LYS A 100 -5.66 -31.65 10.23
N GLN A 101 -5.44 -30.55 10.93
CA GLN A 101 -6.02 -29.24 10.59
C GLN A 101 -4.97 -28.15 10.38
N LEU A 102 -3.79 -28.24 11.01
CA LEU A 102 -2.74 -27.22 10.96
C LEU A 102 -1.56 -27.69 10.12
N ASN A 103 -1.03 -26.81 9.30
CA ASN A 103 0.24 -26.98 8.60
C ASN A 103 1.39 -26.34 9.40
N PHE A 104 1.24 -25.07 9.74
CA PHE A 104 2.21 -24.34 10.53
C PHE A 104 1.61 -23.09 11.17
N ILE A 105 2.27 -22.61 12.21
CA ILE A 105 2.07 -21.29 12.82
C ILE A 105 3.37 -20.51 12.67
N ARG A 106 3.26 -19.25 12.24
CA ARG A 106 4.41 -18.37 12.00
C ARG A 106 4.21 -17.05 12.72
N PRO A 107 4.66 -16.91 13.98
CA PRO A 107 4.86 -15.61 14.59
C PRO A 107 5.95 -14.84 13.83
N GLY A 108 5.76 -13.54 13.72
CA GLY A 108 6.68 -12.63 13.09
C GLY A 108 6.78 -11.31 13.84
N LEU A 109 7.90 -10.63 13.64
CA LEU A 109 8.15 -9.30 14.16
C LEU A 109 8.83 -8.46 13.08
N TYR A 110 8.27 -7.31 12.78
CA TYR A 110 8.86 -6.33 11.89
C TYR A 110 9.16 -5.06 12.68
N LEU A 111 10.43 -4.64 12.64
CA LEU A 111 10.95 -3.43 13.29
C LEU A 111 11.57 -2.56 12.23
N TRP A 112 11.33 -1.24 12.29
CA TRP A 112 11.99 -0.28 11.42
C TRP A 112 12.25 1.02 12.12
N ARG A 113 13.26 1.74 11.63
CA ARG A 113 13.54 3.11 12.01
C ARG A 113 14.14 3.87 10.83
N LYS A 114 13.58 5.04 10.57
CA LYS A 114 14.03 5.96 9.53
C LYS A 114 14.46 7.28 10.16
N TYR A 115 15.62 7.75 9.75
CA TYR A 115 16.16 9.07 10.09
C TYR A 115 16.30 9.90 8.82
N ASP A 116 16.23 11.23 8.94
CA ASP A 116 16.75 12.12 7.92
C ASP A 116 18.26 12.37 8.11
N TYR A 117 18.83 13.16 7.23
CA TYR A 117 20.26 13.52 7.33
C TYR A 117 20.56 14.53 8.41
N ALA A 118 19.57 15.28 8.90
CA ALA A 118 19.67 16.10 10.10
C ALA A 118 19.73 15.29 11.40
N GLY A 119 19.42 13.98 11.33
CA GLY A 119 19.40 13.07 12.46
C GLY A 119 18.04 12.94 13.15
N ASP A 120 17.00 13.58 12.61
CA ASP A 120 15.64 13.48 13.13
C ASP A 120 15.00 12.14 12.76
N VAL A 121 14.24 11.60 13.71
CA VAL A 121 13.45 10.37 13.45
C VAL A 121 12.22 10.73 12.62
N LYS A 122 12.20 10.27 11.36
CA LYS A 122 11.05 10.42 10.45
C LYS A 122 9.99 9.36 10.68
N ASP A 123 10.42 8.11 10.96
CA ASP A 123 9.50 6.98 11.08
C ASP A 123 10.14 5.88 11.94
N THR A 124 9.37 5.25 12.80
CA THR A 124 9.81 4.08 13.56
C THR A 124 8.60 3.25 13.96
N GLY A 125 8.75 1.93 14.00
CA GLY A 125 7.64 1.10 14.40
C GLY A 125 7.99 -0.32 14.80
N VAL A 126 7.02 -0.91 15.49
CA VAL A 126 7.02 -2.29 15.98
C VAL A 126 5.72 -2.96 15.53
N ARG A 127 5.83 -3.97 14.65
CA ARG A 127 4.70 -4.68 14.07
C ARG A 127 4.81 -6.19 14.25
N PRO A 128 4.22 -6.78 15.30
CA PRO A 128 4.06 -8.22 15.39
C PRO A 128 3.04 -8.72 14.37
N THR A 129 3.24 -9.96 13.95
CA THR A 129 2.34 -10.68 13.04
C THR A 129 2.20 -12.13 13.47
N MET A 130 1.11 -12.77 13.07
CA MET A 130 0.87 -14.18 13.28
C MET A 130 0.19 -14.76 12.05
N LEU A 131 0.87 -15.64 11.32
CA LEU A 131 0.26 -16.41 10.24
C LEU A 131 -0.03 -17.83 10.73
N ILE A 132 -1.28 -18.25 10.63
CA ILE A 132 -1.73 -19.61 10.91
C ILE A 132 -2.16 -20.21 9.57
N ALA A 133 -1.44 -21.22 9.10
CA ALA A 133 -1.76 -21.95 7.88
C ALA A 133 -2.44 -23.26 8.25
N PHE A 134 -3.68 -23.39 7.82
CA PHE A 134 -4.47 -24.60 7.98
C PHE A 134 -4.27 -25.53 6.78
N GLN A 135 -4.72 -26.78 6.93
CA GLN A 135 -4.87 -27.68 5.80
C GLN A 135 -5.86 -27.09 4.79
N HIS A 136 -5.92 -27.66 3.59
CA HIS A 136 -6.85 -27.24 2.54
C HIS A 136 -6.75 -25.76 2.13
N GLN A 137 -5.51 -25.23 2.03
CA GLN A 137 -5.25 -23.88 1.50
C GLN A 137 -6.06 -22.75 2.20
N THR A 138 -6.25 -22.90 3.49
CA THR A 138 -6.89 -21.88 4.34
C THR A 138 -5.85 -21.27 5.26
N PHE A 139 -5.89 -19.96 5.44
CA PHE A 139 -4.96 -19.27 6.33
C PHE A 139 -5.59 -18.06 7.02
N LEU A 140 -5.14 -17.82 8.24
CA LEU A 140 -5.45 -16.65 9.04
C LEU A 140 -4.15 -15.88 9.29
N ASN A 141 -4.15 -14.61 8.91
CA ASN A 141 -3.02 -13.71 9.16
C ASN A 141 -3.49 -12.55 10.04
N LEU A 142 -2.85 -12.39 11.19
CA LEU A 142 -3.17 -11.37 12.18
C LEU A 142 -1.95 -10.47 12.37
N GLY A 143 -2.16 -9.22 12.70
CA GLY A 143 -1.07 -8.30 13.01
C GLY A 143 -1.57 -6.96 13.51
N GLY A 144 -0.63 -6.06 13.78
CA GLY A 144 -0.95 -4.71 14.20
C GLY A 144 0.32 -3.93 14.51
N PHE A 145 0.19 -2.63 14.62
CA PHE A 145 1.24 -1.77 15.14
C PHE A 145 1.10 -1.69 16.65
N LEU A 146 2.07 -2.22 17.40
CA LEU A 146 2.18 -2.00 18.83
C LEU A 146 2.70 -0.61 19.15
N TYR A 147 3.55 -0.10 18.27
CA TYR A 147 4.06 1.26 18.27
C TYR A 147 4.31 1.69 16.83
N ASN A 148 3.91 2.88 16.51
CA ASN A 148 4.21 3.51 15.21
C ASN A 148 4.33 5.02 15.43
N GLN A 149 5.48 5.57 15.06
CA GLN A 149 5.75 7.00 15.02
C GLN A 149 6.04 7.39 13.57
N GLU A 150 5.42 8.48 13.12
CA GLU A 150 5.66 9.03 11.78
C GLU A 150 5.69 10.56 11.82
N LYS A 151 6.60 11.19 11.05
CA LYS A 151 6.62 12.64 10.79
C LYS A 151 5.96 12.87 9.42
N PHE A 152 4.85 13.58 9.40
CA PHE A 152 4.11 13.90 8.19
C PHE A 152 3.61 15.34 8.22
N GLY A 153 3.78 16.09 7.11
CA GLY A 153 3.38 17.52 7.03
C GLY A 153 4.01 18.39 8.10
N GLY A 154 5.28 18.12 8.49
CA GLY A 154 5.97 18.84 9.54
C GLY A 154 5.56 18.45 10.97
N VAL A 155 4.51 17.64 11.15
CA VAL A 155 4.00 17.22 12.44
C VAL A 155 4.48 15.81 12.78
N LYS A 156 4.84 15.60 14.05
CA LYS A 156 5.20 14.30 14.58
C LYS A 156 3.96 13.63 15.17
N PHE A 157 3.63 12.44 14.68
CA PHE A 157 2.56 11.60 15.17
C PHE A 157 3.17 10.42 15.91
N ASP A 158 2.87 10.30 17.18
CA ASP A 158 3.32 9.21 18.03
C ASP A 158 2.17 8.24 18.27
N ASP A 159 2.51 6.94 18.32
CA ASP A 159 1.64 5.89 18.83
C ASP A 159 0.36 5.60 18.03
N ALA A 160 0.41 5.76 16.69
CA ALA A 160 -0.66 5.31 15.82
C ALA A 160 -0.77 3.77 15.89
N ARG A 161 -1.81 3.27 16.53
CA ARG A 161 -2.04 1.83 16.75
C ARG A 161 -3.11 1.30 15.84
N THR A 162 -2.82 0.20 15.16
CA THR A 162 -3.80 -0.55 14.38
C THR A 162 -3.70 -2.03 14.67
N VAL A 163 -4.83 -2.73 14.54
CA VAL A 163 -4.89 -4.19 14.52
C VAL A 163 -5.63 -4.62 13.27
N TRP A 164 -5.14 -5.67 12.65
CA TRP A 164 -5.74 -6.20 11.45
C TRP A 164 -5.75 -7.72 11.42
N GLY A 165 -6.68 -8.26 10.65
CA GLY A 165 -6.79 -9.68 10.39
C GLY A 165 -7.19 -9.94 8.95
N TYR A 166 -6.65 -11.02 8.38
CA TYR A 166 -7.01 -11.52 7.07
C TYR A 166 -7.29 -13.02 7.16
N LEU A 167 -8.48 -13.43 6.76
CA LEU A 167 -8.85 -14.83 6.57
C LEU A 167 -9.03 -15.10 5.08
N GLY A 168 -8.29 -16.08 4.56
CA GLY A 168 -8.37 -16.48 3.15
C GLY A 168 -8.47 -17.99 2.99
N THR A 169 -9.22 -18.42 1.96
CA THR A 169 -9.37 -19.84 1.64
C THR A 169 -9.46 -20.08 0.13
N SER A 170 -8.86 -21.18 -0.30
CA SER A 170 -9.03 -21.79 -1.61
C SER A 170 -9.28 -23.30 -1.46
N ALA A 171 -9.90 -23.68 -0.33
CA ALA A 171 -10.17 -25.07 0.03
C ALA A 171 -11.14 -25.76 -0.94
N PHE A 172 -12.00 -24.99 -1.59
CA PHE A 172 -13.01 -25.53 -2.49
C PHE A 172 -12.60 -25.31 -3.94
N GLU A 173 -12.76 -26.31 -4.76
CA GLU A 173 -12.38 -26.27 -6.18
C GLU A 173 -13.03 -25.11 -6.95
N ARG A 174 -14.29 -24.81 -6.63
CA ARG A 174 -15.11 -23.83 -7.34
C ARG A 174 -15.30 -22.51 -6.62
N VAL A 175 -14.93 -22.44 -5.33
CA VAL A 175 -15.13 -21.24 -4.50
C VAL A 175 -13.86 -20.94 -3.72
N GLY A 176 -13.43 -19.69 -3.75
CA GLY A 176 -12.32 -19.20 -2.95
C GLY A 176 -12.50 -17.73 -2.66
N GLY A 177 -11.85 -17.23 -1.63
CA GLY A 177 -11.93 -15.82 -1.30
C GLY A 177 -11.25 -15.50 0.01
N GLY A 178 -11.39 -14.24 0.41
CA GLY A 178 -10.85 -13.78 1.67
C GLY A 178 -11.51 -12.50 2.15
N ILE A 179 -11.30 -12.22 3.41
CA ILE A 179 -11.74 -11.01 4.08
C ILE A 179 -10.60 -10.45 4.90
N PHE A 180 -10.38 -9.15 4.76
CA PHE A 180 -9.45 -8.35 5.55
C PHE A 180 -10.23 -7.34 6.36
N VAL A 181 -9.85 -7.17 7.62
CA VAL A 181 -10.39 -6.13 8.50
C VAL A 181 -9.24 -5.44 9.20
N ASN A 182 -9.26 -4.11 9.20
CA ASN A 182 -8.30 -3.28 9.93
C ASN A 182 -9.06 -2.26 10.78
N ARG A 183 -8.60 -2.05 12.01
CA ARG A 183 -9.15 -1.05 12.94
C ARG A 183 -8.04 -0.45 13.78
N GLY A 184 -8.15 0.85 14.03
CA GLY A 184 -7.20 1.56 14.87
C GLY A 184 -7.20 3.03 14.59
N GLU A 185 -6.01 3.63 14.57
CA GLU A 185 -5.79 5.05 14.30
C GLU A 185 -4.85 5.20 13.10
N ALA A 186 -5.14 6.18 12.26
CA ALA A 186 -4.32 6.55 11.11
C ALA A 186 -4.15 8.06 11.05
N ILE A 187 -3.07 8.54 10.43
CA ILE A 187 -2.90 9.96 10.15
C ILE A 187 -3.93 10.36 9.08
N ASN A 188 -4.72 11.38 9.37
CA ASN A 188 -5.57 12.00 8.37
C ASN A 188 -4.71 12.80 7.37
N ARG A 189 -4.15 12.14 6.38
CA ARG A 189 -3.26 12.73 5.36
C ARG A 189 -3.93 13.77 4.45
N PHE A 190 -5.27 13.84 4.49
CA PHE A 190 -6.07 14.86 3.80
C PHE A 190 -6.41 16.04 4.70
N GLY A 191 -5.96 15.98 5.95
CA GLY A 191 -6.19 17.02 6.93
C GLY A 191 -5.34 18.25 6.69
N VAL A 192 -5.81 19.36 7.21
CA VAL A 192 -5.11 20.65 7.18
C VAL A 192 -4.74 21.02 8.61
N LEU A 193 -3.49 21.44 8.82
CA LEU A 193 -3.01 21.85 10.14
C LEU A 193 -3.82 23.06 10.64
N GLY A 194 -4.39 22.94 11.85
CA GLY A 194 -5.21 23.99 12.45
C GLY A 194 -6.66 24.04 11.96
N SER A 195 -7.08 23.14 11.09
CA SER A 195 -8.49 23.05 10.68
C SER A 195 -9.34 22.39 11.79
N GLU A 196 -10.47 22.98 12.12
CA GLU A 196 -11.43 22.40 13.08
C GLU A 196 -12.25 21.25 12.48
N HIS A 197 -12.40 21.21 11.16
CA HIS A 197 -13.34 20.32 10.49
C HIS A 197 -12.65 19.14 9.79
N ASN A 198 -11.41 19.35 9.34
CA ASN A 198 -10.57 18.34 8.72
C ASN A 198 -9.14 18.46 9.25
N PRO A 199 -8.89 18.19 10.53
CA PRO A 199 -7.59 18.39 11.13
C PRO A 199 -6.56 17.37 10.65
N LEU A 200 -5.30 17.81 10.55
CA LEU A 200 -4.15 16.92 10.38
C LEU A 200 -3.82 16.30 11.76
N GLU A 201 -4.46 15.18 12.06
CA GLU A 201 -4.33 14.48 13.35
C GLU A 201 -4.41 12.96 13.19
N LEU A 202 -4.17 12.23 14.28
CA LEU A 202 -4.49 10.81 14.37
C LEU A 202 -6.00 10.64 14.54
N VAL A 203 -6.59 9.85 13.65
CA VAL A 203 -8.04 9.66 13.58
C VAL A 203 -8.41 8.18 13.60
N PRO A 204 -9.52 7.82 14.25
CA PRO A 204 -10.08 6.47 14.18
C PRO A 204 -10.30 6.03 12.73
N THR A 205 -9.75 4.87 12.39
CA THR A 205 -9.90 4.25 11.08
C THR A 205 -10.55 2.87 11.19
N PHE A 206 -11.37 2.56 10.20
CA PHE A 206 -11.90 1.21 9.98
C PHE A 206 -11.87 0.89 8.50
N GLU A 207 -11.29 -0.27 8.18
CA GLU A 207 -11.17 -0.77 6.81
C GLU A 207 -11.65 -2.22 6.77
N ILE A 208 -12.42 -2.54 5.75
CA ILE A 208 -12.84 -3.90 5.44
C ILE A 208 -12.77 -4.12 3.94
N ASN A 209 -12.05 -5.17 3.53
CA ASN A 209 -11.90 -5.58 2.14
C ASN A 209 -12.26 -7.04 2.05
N GLY A 210 -13.00 -7.41 1.01
CA GLY A 210 -13.40 -8.77 0.78
C GLY A 210 -13.33 -9.13 -0.69
N ASN A 211 -12.99 -10.37 -0.98
CA ASN A 211 -13.07 -10.91 -2.32
C ASN A 211 -13.65 -12.31 -2.33
N LEU A 212 -14.45 -12.61 -3.36
CA LEU A 212 -15.03 -13.92 -3.60
C LEU A 212 -14.79 -14.30 -5.07
N ARG A 213 -14.17 -15.44 -5.29
CA ARG A 213 -14.05 -16.07 -6.61
C ARG A 213 -14.96 -17.28 -6.65
N TRP A 214 -15.80 -17.36 -7.69
CA TRP A 214 -16.73 -18.45 -7.87
C TRP A 214 -16.74 -18.94 -9.32
N ARG A 215 -16.67 -20.26 -9.50
CA ARG A 215 -16.77 -20.95 -10.77
C ARG A 215 -17.99 -21.87 -10.75
N PRO A 216 -19.20 -21.36 -11.05
CA PRO A 216 -20.40 -22.18 -11.05
C PRO A 216 -20.31 -23.32 -12.05
N THR A 217 -19.67 -23.09 -13.19
CA THR A 217 -19.37 -24.06 -14.25
C THR A 217 -17.93 -23.95 -14.71
N ASP A 218 -17.46 -24.86 -15.56
CA ASP A 218 -16.12 -24.78 -16.14
C ASP A 218 -15.99 -23.59 -17.11
N GLN A 219 -17.11 -23.14 -17.68
CA GLN A 219 -17.17 -22.02 -18.61
C GLN A 219 -17.37 -20.67 -17.92
N LEU A 220 -18.02 -20.62 -16.76
CA LEU A 220 -18.37 -19.39 -16.06
C LEU A 220 -17.47 -19.15 -14.86
N ARG A 221 -16.80 -18.00 -14.86
CA ARG A 221 -16.02 -17.49 -13.72
C ARG A 221 -16.55 -16.13 -13.31
N THR A 222 -16.74 -15.93 -12.03
CA THR A 222 -17.07 -14.62 -11.47
C THR A 222 -16.17 -14.30 -10.30
N GLU A 223 -15.80 -13.02 -10.21
CA GLU A 223 -15.04 -12.46 -9.10
C GLU A 223 -15.79 -11.24 -8.59
N PHE A 224 -15.98 -11.21 -7.30
CA PHE A 224 -16.58 -10.09 -6.58
C PHE A 224 -15.58 -9.54 -5.60
N SER A 225 -15.39 -8.22 -5.56
CA SER A 225 -14.62 -7.53 -4.51
C SER A 225 -15.40 -6.37 -3.91
N PHE A 226 -15.18 -6.17 -2.64
CA PHE A 226 -15.73 -5.08 -1.86
C PHE A 226 -14.63 -4.46 -1.01
N ASP A 227 -14.46 -3.15 -1.13
CA ASP A 227 -13.53 -2.36 -0.35
C ASP A 227 -14.27 -1.23 0.35
N SER A 228 -14.05 -1.06 1.64
CA SER A 228 -14.61 0.05 2.40
C SER A 228 -13.62 0.59 3.41
N THR A 229 -13.31 1.88 3.30
CA THR A 229 -12.49 2.62 4.23
C THR A 229 -13.28 3.76 4.84
N ARG A 230 -13.12 3.97 6.14
CA ARG A 230 -13.79 5.03 6.87
C ARG A 230 -12.84 5.65 7.90
N LEU A 231 -12.73 6.98 7.86
CA LEU A 231 -12.01 7.81 8.82
C LEU A 231 -12.99 8.73 9.52
N ARG A 232 -12.80 8.91 10.82
CA ARG A 232 -13.65 9.78 11.66
C ARG A 232 -12.79 10.67 12.55
N THR A 233 -13.28 11.85 12.90
CA THR A 233 -12.59 12.74 13.84
C THR A 233 -12.47 12.08 15.22
N ALA A 234 -11.33 12.29 15.88
CA ALA A 234 -11.15 11.91 17.26
C ALA A 234 -12.10 12.73 18.15
N GLY A 235 -12.73 12.09 19.14
CA GLY A 235 -13.59 12.75 20.13
C GLY A 235 -15.02 13.07 19.67
N THR A 236 -15.25 13.60 18.47
CA THR A 236 -16.61 13.97 17.99
C THR A 236 -17.26 12.90 17.12
N ASP A 237 -16.51 11.90 16.69
CA ASP A 237 -16.93 10.79 15.81
C ASP A 237 -17.58 11.24 14.47
N LYS A 238 -17.29 12.48 14.03
CA LYS A 238 -17.76 12.98 12.73
C LYS A 238 -17.03 12.28 11.59
N LEU A 239 -17.73 12.08 10.48
CA LEU A 239 -17.16 11.45 9.29
C LEU A 239 -16.21 12.42 8.59
N ILE A 240 -14.94 12.02 8.39
CA ILE A 240 -13.95 12.71 7.56
C ILE A 240 -14.05 12.20 6.12
N VAL A 241 -13.90 10.90 5.95
CA VAL A 241 -14.00 10.24 4.64
C VAL A 241 -14.60 8.86 4.78
N ARG A 242 -15.43 8.48 3.83
CA ARG A 242 -15.87 7.11 3.60
C ARG A 242 -15.81 6.83 2.12
N GLN A 243 -15.04 5.83 1.76
CA GLN A 243 -15.01 5.28 0.41
C GLN A 243 -15.56 3.86 0.44
N ARG A 244 -16.30 3.50 -0.58
CA ARG A 244 -16.81 2.15 -0.82
C ARG A 244 -16.69 1.84 -2.29
N ILE A 245 -15.96 0.79 -2.60
CA ILE A 245 -15.79 0.29 -3.96
C ILE A 245 -16.40 -1.10 -4.01
N LEU A 246 -17.26 -1.31 -4.97
CA LEU A 246 -17.86 -2.60 -5.28
C LEU A 246 -17.49 -2.94 -6.72
N ARG A 247 -16.83 -4.06 -6.94
CA ARG A 247 -16.43 -4.51 -8.27
C ARG A 247 -16.85 -5.94 -8.49
N GLN A 248 -17.44 -6.20 -9.67
CA GLN A 248 -17.76 -7.52 -10.12
C GLN A 248 -17.18 -7.76 -11.50
N SER A 249 -16.48 -8.88 -11.66
CA SER A 249 -16.02 -9.40 -12.94
C SER A 249 -16.75 -10.69 -13.25
N LEU A 250 -17.34 -10.76 -14.43
CA LEU A 250 -17.98 -11.95 -14.97
C LEU A 250 -17.28 -12.33 -16.27
N GLN A 251 -16.81 -13.55 -16.38
CA GLN A 251 -16.21 -14.08 -17.60
C GLN A 251 -16.90 -15.38 -18.00
N TYR A 252 -17.35 -15.42 -19.25
CA TYR A 252 -17.92 -16.63 -19.86
C TYR A 252 -17.05 -17.08 -21.03
N GLN A 253 -16.59 -18.32 -20.99
CA GLN A 253 -15.77 -18.97 -22.00
C GLN A 253 -16.67 -19.81 -22.90
N PHE A 254 -16.88 -19.37 -24.14
CA PHE A 254 -17.69 -20.12 -25.13
C PHE A 254 -16.90 -21.27 -25.73
N SER A 255 -15.63 -21.03 -26.05
CA SER A 255 -14.67 -22.02 -26.55
C SER A 255 -13.26 -21.68 -26.03
N PRO A 256 -12.25 -22.54 -26.24
CA PRO A 256 -10.87 -22.20 -25.91
C PRO A 256 -10.35 -20.89 -26.55
N GLU A 257 -10.98 -20.48 -27.67
CA GLU A 257 -10.60 -19.31 -28.45
C GLU A 257 -11.46 -18.09 -28.13
N LEU A 258 -12.70 -18.27 -27.67
CA LEU A 258 -13.68 -17.19 -27.53
C LEU A 258 -14.17 -17.04 -26.11
N PHE A 259 -13.99 -15.83 -25.53
CA PHE A 259 -14.62 -15.47 -24.28
C PHE A 259 -15.18 -14.03 -24.29
N VAL A 260 -16.14 -13.83 -23.42
CA VAL A 260 -16.67 -12.51 -23.06
C VAL A 260 -16.38 -12.26 -21.59
N ARG A 261 -15.93 -11.05 -21.28
CA ARG A 261 -15.74 -10.55 -19.91
C ARG A 261 -16.51 -9.25 -19.73
N LEU A 262 -17.19 -9.12 -18.61
CA LEU A 262 -17.87 -7.92 -18.18
C LEU A 262 -17.35 -7.54 -16.79
N ILE A 263 -16.85 -6.33 -16.64
CA ILE A 263 -16.48 -5.78 -15.35
C ILE A 263 -17.40 -4.60 -15.07
N GLY A 264 -18.05 -4.63 -13.90
CA GLY A 264 -18.81 -3.52 -13.36
C GLY A 264 -18.19 -3.03 -12.08
N GLU A 265 -18.05 -1.72 -11.91
CA GLU A 265 -17.52 -1.09 -10.71
C GLU A 265 -18.39 0.08 -10.27
N ILE A 266 -18.64 0.17 -8.97
CA ILE A 266 -19.30 1.31 -8.33
C ILE A 266 -18.32 1.84 -7.28
N ASP A 267 -17.87 3.08 -7.42
CA ASP A 267 -17.13 3.83 -6.40
C ASP A 267 -18.04 4.90 -5.82
N ASN A 268 -18.24 4.83 -4.51
CA ASN A 268 -19.00 5.79 -3.74
C ASN A 268 -18.09 6.41 -2.68
N THR A 269 -17.68 7.65 -2.90
CA THR A 269 -16.83 8.41 -1.98
C THR A 269 -17.62 9.57 -1.38
N ARG A 270 -17.60 9.66 -0.05
CA ARG A 270 -18.13 10.79 0.71
C ARG A 270 -17.02 11.39 1.57
N ARG A 271 -16.75 12.68 1.39
CA ARG A 271 -15.68 13.41 2.07
C ARG A 271 -16.24 14.69 2.71
N ALA A 272 -15.87 14.94 3.96
CA ALA A 272 -16.19 16.19 4.60
C ALA A 272 -15.46 17.36 3.93
N LEU A 273 -16.17 18.45 3.67
CA LEU A 273 -15.64 19.74 3.22
C LEU A 273 -15.57 20.72 4.38
N ASP A 274 -16.67 20.81 5.16
CA ASP A 274 -16.83 21.70 6.31
C ASP A 274 -17.82 21.07 7.33
N VAL A 275 -18.23 21.83 8.36
CA VAL A 275 -19.21 21.40 9.37
C VAL A 275 -20.49 20.96 8.66
N ASP A 276 -20.81 19.67 8.77
CA ASP A 276 -22.01 19.06 8.21
C ASP A 276 -22.16 19.18 6.66
N GLU A 277 -21.15 19.72 5.97
CA GLU A 277 -21.09 19.76 4.52
C GLU A 277 -20.19 18.63 3.98
N TYR A 278 -20.72 17.88 3.01
CA TYR A 278 -20.03 16.73 2.43
C TYR A 278 -20.03 16.81 0.90
N ASN A 279 -18.87 16.58 0.31
CA ASN A 279 -18.80 16.22 -1.10
C ASN A 279 -19.05 14.72 -1.24
N SER A 280 -19.98 14.35 -2.12
CA SER A 280 -20.30 12.96 -2.41
C SER A 280 -20.15 12.72 -3.90
N SER A 281 -19.29 11.79 -4.29
CA SER A 281 -19.17 11.33 -5.66
C SER A 281 -19.59 9.87 -5.76
N GLN A 282 -20.31 9.55 -6.82
CA GLN A 282 -20.63 8.18 -7.19
C GLN A 282 -20.28 7.98 -8.64
N ASN A 283 -19.32 7.10 -8.89
CA ASN A 283 -18.90 6.74 -10.23
C ASN A 283 -19.32 5.30 -10.48
N PHE A 284 -19.88 5.08 -11.65
CA PHE A 284 -20.16 3.75 -12.18
C PHE A 284 -19.36 3.56 -13.46
N SER A 285 -18.69 2.43 -13.58
CA SER A 285 -18.04 2.03 -14.83
C SER A 285 -18.46 0.62 -15.24
N LEU A 286 -18.58 0.42 -16.54
CA LEU A 286 -18.86 -0.87 -17.14
C LEU A 286 -17.88 -1.12 -18.27
N GLU A 287 -17.16 -2.23 -18.20
CA GLU A 287 -16.09 -2.59 -19.12
C GLU A 287 -16.41 -3.94 -19.79
N PRO A 288 -17.17 -3.95 -20.91
CA PRO A 288 -17.33 -5.16 -21.72
C PRO A 288 -16.07 -5.45 -22.53
N LEU A 289 -15.70 -6.71 -22.64
CA LEU A 289 -14.61 -7.20 -23.47
C LEU A 289 -15.01 -8.51 -24.15
N LEU A 290 -14.93 -8.53 -25.48
CA LEU A 290 -14.93 -9.75 -26.28
C LEU A 290 -13.48 -10.04 -26.70
N SER A 291 -13.03 -11.28 -26.53
CA SER A 291 -11.72 -11.73 -26.99
C SER A 291 -11.88 -12.97 -27.85
N TYR A 292 -11.30 -12.92 -29.05
CA TYR A 292 -11.27 -14.04 -29.97
C TYR A 292 -9.82 -14.33 -30.41
N LYS A 293 -9.33 -15.52 -30.10
CA LYS A 293 -7.99 -16.01 -30.43
C LYS A 293 -8.07 -16.84 -31.72
N LEU A 294 -7.63 -16.26 -32.83
CA LEU A 294 -7.61 -16.98 -34.12
C LEU A 294 -6.53 -18.06 -34.16
N ASN A 295 -5.34 -17.76 -33.60
CA ASN A 295 -4.22 -18.69 -33.48
C ASN A 295 -3.32 -18.23 -32.30
N PRO A 296 -2.24 -18.97 -31.91
CA PRO A 296 -1.41 -18.58 -30.78
C PRO A 296 -0.78 -17.18 -30.85
N PHE A 297 -0.67 -16.60 -32.04
CA PHE A 297 -0.01 -15.32 -32.29
C PHE A 297 -0.99 -14.18 -32.66
N THR A 298 -2.29 -14.50 -32.87
CA THR A 298 -3.29 -13.52 -33.32
C THR A 298 -4.50 -13.55 -32.42
N VAL A 299 -4.75 -12.43 -31.73
CA VAL A 299 -5.92 -12.26 -30.86
C VAL A 299 -6.63 -10.95 -31.24
N PHE A 300 -7.92 -11.01 -31.36
CA PHE A 300 -8.80 -9.87 -31.55
C PHE A 300 -9.48 -9.51 -30.26
N TYR A 301 -9.48 -8.21 -29.94
CA TYR A 301 -10.19 -7.66 -28.80
C TYR A 301 -11.18 -6.61 -29.26
N LEU A 302 -12.39 -6.68 -28.73
CA LEU A 302 -13.41 -5.66 -28.87
C LEU A 302 -13.94 -5.30 -27.48
N GLY A 303 -13.75 -4.08 -27.06
CA GLY A 303 -14.15 -3.63 -25.72
C GLY A 303 -14.12 -2.11 -25.61
N GLY A 304 -14.62 -1.63 -24.48
CA GLY A 304 -14.65 -0.22 -24.15
C GLY A 304 -14.98 -0.01 -22.69
N THR A 305 -15.01 1.25 -22.27
CA THR A 305 -15.44 1.68 -20.93
C THR A 305 -16.59 2.65 -21.09
N ILE A 306 -17.64 2.42 -20.31
CA ILE A 306 -18.86 3.26 -20.27
C ILE A 306 -18.96 3.86 -18.86
#